data_ad3d56d17ed7c00139170dfc43e8a809
#
_entry.id   ad3d56d17ed7c00139170dfc43e8a809
#
_cell.length_a   1.000
_cell.length_b   1.000
_cell.length_c   1.000
_cell.angle_alpha   90.00
_cell.angle_beta   90.00
_cell.angle_gamma   90.00
#
_symmetry.space_group_name_H-M   'P 1'
#
loop_
_entity.id
_entity.type
_entity.pdbx_description
1 polymer ?
#
loop_
_entity_poly.entity_id
_entity_poly.type
_entity_poly.pdbx_seq_one_letter_code
_entity_poly.pdbx_strand_id
1 'polypeptide(L)'
;MSKVEDFLTSSEEKEVVEAIRLAEKNTSGEIRVHIEKGTSLKGELANQASIAPLERAVEVFHELKMDATQERNSVIIYIAAKSKQFAIYGDKGINDKVNDDFWNSTKDIMLQYFKKGENKLALIKGIESAGEQLKKYFPYHSDDIDELSNEISKG
;
A
#
# COMPACT_ATOMS: atom_id res chain seq x y z
N MET A 1 -10.99 -13.70 -16.79
CA MET A 1 -9.85 -12.79 -16.67
C MET A 1 -9.86 -12.10 -15.32
N SER A 2 -8.73 -11.99 -14.70
CA SER A 2 -8.63 -11.33 -13.41
C SER A 2 -8.71 -9.81 -13.55
N LYS A 3 -9.53 -9.18 -12.72
CA LYS A 3 -9.60 -7.71 -12.68
C LYS A 3 -8.31 -7.09 -12.13
N VAL A 4 -7.52 -7.86 -11.39
CA VAL A 4 -6.22 -7.43 -10.91
C VAL A 4 -5.30 -7.14 -12.09
N GLU A 5 -5.31 -8.01 -13.10
CA GLU A 5 -4.48 -7.84 -14.29
C GLU A 5 -4.93 -6.67 -15.15
N ASP A 6 -6.23 -6.35 -15.11
CA ASP A 6 -6.78 -5.23 -15.87
C ASP A 6 -6.52 -3.88 -15.21
N PHE A 7 -6.16 -3.88 -13.92
CA PHE A 7 -5.95 -2.64 -13.16
C PHE A 7 -4.72 -1.88 -13.64
N LEU A 8 -3.64 -2.61 -13.92
CA LEU A 8 -2.38 -2.05 -14.43
C LEU A 8 -1.83 -2.95 -15.53
N THR A 9 -1.23 -2.34 -16.55
CA THR A 9 -0.45 -3.09 -17.55
C THR A 9 0.89 -3.50 -16.93
N SER A 10 1.59 -4.42 -17.59
CA SER A 10 2.92 -4.85 -17.15
C SER A 10 3.91 -3.69 -17.07
N SER A 11 3.88 -2.78 -18.04
CA SER A 11 4.78 -1.63 -18.03
C SER A 11 4.40 -0.64 -16.92
N GLU A 12 3.10 -0.51 -16.63
CA GLU A 12 2.65 0.35 -15.54
C GLU A 12 3.05 -0.22 -14.18
N GLU A 13 3.00 -1.54 -14.01
CA GLU A 13 3.48 -2.18 -12.79
C GLU A 13 4.95 -1.87 -12.54
N LYS A 14 5.76 -1.90 -13.59
CA LYS A 14 7.19 -1.57 -13.47
C LYS A 14 7.41 -0.13 -13.01
N GLU A 15 6.59 0.78 -13.51
CA GLU A 15 6.66 2.19 -13.10
C GLU A 15 6.29 2.35 -11.63
N VAL A 16 5.27 1.61 -11.17
CA VAL A 16 4.85 1.64 -9.76
C VAL A 16 5.96 1.08 -8.86
N VAL A 17 6.56 -0.04 -9.24
CA VAL A 17 7.66 -0.64 -8.48
C VAL A 17 8.85 0.33 -8.41
N GLU A 18 9.14 1.01 -9.51
CA GLU A 18 10.22 2.00 -9.51
C GLU A 18 9.91 3.17 -8.57
N ALA A 19 8.65 3.59 -8.51
CA ALA A 19 8.25 4.65 -7.58
C ALA A 19 8.45 4.21 -6.12
N ILE A 20 8.16 2.95 -5.81
CA ILE A 20 8.42 2.39 -4.47
C ILE A 20 9.91 2.45 -4.16
N ARG A 21 10.74 1.99 -5.10
CA ARG A 21 12.19 1.97 -4.92
C ARG A 21 12.74 3.37 -4.66
N LEU A 22 12.26 4.36 -5.43
CA LEU A 22 12.70 5.74 -5.27
C LEU A 22 12.25 6.35 -3.94
N ALA A 23 11.00 6.07 -3.54
CA ALA A 23 10.47 6.59 -2.28
C ALA A 23 11.26 6.04 -1.09
N GLU A 24 11.63 4.76 -1.14
CA GLU A 24 12.35 4.10 -0.04
C GLU A 24 13.80 4.57 0.08
N LYS A 25 14.33 5.27 -0.91
CA LYS A 25 15.68 5.85 -0.80
C LYS A 25 15.76 6.98 0.22
N ASN A 26 14.64 7.58 0.55
CA ASN A 26 14.59 8.76 1.42
C ASN A 26 14.08 8.46 2.82
N THR A 27 13.74 7.22 3.11
CA THR A 27 13.20 6.83 4.41
C THR A 27 13.62 5.41 4.76
N SER A 28 13.72 5.11 6.07
CA SER A 28 13.91 3.74 6.52
C SER A 28 12.60 2.95 6.50
N GLY A 29 11.47 3.62 6.29
CA GLY A 29 10.17 2.95 6.18
C GLY A 29 10.07 2.14 4.90
N GLU A 30 9.20 1.15 4.91
CA GLU A 30 9.01 0.28 3.75
C GLU A 30 7.57 0.35 3.26
N ILE A 31 7.41 0.42 1.93
CA ILE A 31 6.12 0.59 1.27
C ILE A 31 5.84 -0.62 0.40
N ARG A 32 4.64 -1.16 0.52
CA ARG A 32 4.22 -2.25 -0.34
C ARG A 32 2.81 -2.01 -0.86
N VAL A 33 2.59 -2.39 -2.11
CA VAL A 33 1.27 -2.32 -2.76
C VAL A 33 0.72 -3.73 -2.91
N HIS A 34 -0.54 -3.93 -2.54
CA HIS A 34 -1.24 -5.19 -2.76
C HIS A 34 -2.50 -4.91 -3.55
N ILE A 35 -2.69 -5.63 -4.65
CA ILE A 35 -3.85 -5.50 -5.51
C ILE A 35 -4.58 -6.84 -5.55
N GLU A 36 -5.87 -6.82 -5.25
CA GLU A 36 -6.70 -8.00 -5.38
C GLU A 36 -8.06 -7.64 -5.95
N LYS A 37 -8.85 -8.63 -6.28
CA LYS A 37 -10.12 -8.44 -6.97
C LYS A 37 -11.12 -7.67 -6.13
N GLY A 38 -11.29 -8.04 -4.87
CA GLY A 38 -12.25 -7.38 -3.98
C GLY A 38 -11.99 -7.70 -2.52
N THR A 39 -12.74 -7.02 -1.65
CA THR A 39 -12.60 -7.13 -0.20
C THR A 39 -13.49 -8.24 0.35
N SER A 40 -13.23 -9.48 0.00
CA SER A 40 -14.04 -10.60 0.49
C SER A 40 -13.24 -11.46 1.47
N LEU A 41 -13.97 -12.11 2.38
CA LEU A 41 -13.38 -13.06 3.29
C LEU A 41 -12.92 -14.29 2.53
N LYS A 42 -11.93 -15.00 3.09
CA LYS A 42 -11.40 -16.21 2.48
C LYS A 42 -12.01 -17.45 3.13
N GLY A 43 -11.84 -18.59 2.47
CA GLY A 43 -12.33 -19.88 2.97
C GLY A 43 -13.84 -19.98 2.92
N GLU A 44 -14.41 -20.61 3.94
CA GLU A 44 -15.84 -20.83 3.98
C GLU A 44 -16.67 -19.56 4.01
N LEU A 45 -16.06 -18.46 4.44
CA LEU A 45 -16.74 -17.18 4.54
C LEU A 45 -16.64 -16.35 3.26
N ALA A 46 -15.94 -16.85 2.26
CA ALA A 46 -15.64 -16.09 1.03
C ALA A 46 -16.90 -15.69 0.26
N ASN A 47 -17.98 -16.45 0.38
CA ASN A 47 -19.23 -16.19 -0.33
C ASN A 47 -20.24 -15.37 0.48
N GLN A 48 -19.85 -14.92 1.65
CA GLN A 48 -20.74 -14.15 2.52
C GLN A 48 -20.56 -12.65 2.30
N ALA A 49 -20.46 -11.87 3.32
CA ALA A 49 -20.32 -10.43 3.18
C ALA A 49 -18.87 -10.03 2.83
N SER A 50 -18.72 -8.97 2.05
CA SER A 50 -17.42 -8.35 1.90
C SER A 50 -17.09 -7.57 3.17
N ILE A 51 -15.81 -7.35 3.44
CA ILE A 51 -15.36 -6.58 4.59
C ILE A 51 -14.85 -5.22 4.14
N ALA A 52 -14.69 -4.29 5.08
CA ALA A 52 -14.17 -2.97 4.77
C ALA A 52 -12.75 -3.07 4.22
N PRO A 53 -12.37 -2.19 3.27
CA PRO A 53 -11.02 -2.24 2.71
C PRO A 53 -9.91 -2.17 3.75
N LEU A 54 -10.07 -1.37 4.80
CA LEU A 54 -9.06 -1.26 5.84
C LEU A 54 -8.88 -2.58 6.61
N GLU A 55 -9.99 -3.26 6.92
CA GLU A 55 -9.92 -4.56 7.59
C GLU A 55 -9.19 -5.57 6.73
N ARG A 56 -9.47 -5.58 5.43
CA ARG A 56 -8.78 -6.49 4.52
C ARG A 56 -7.32 -6.13 4.38
N ALA A 57 -6.99 -4.83 4.35
CA ALA A 57 -5.60 -4.37 4.29
C ALA A 57 -4.80 -4.90 5.49
N VAL A 58 -5.39 -4.87 6.69
CA VAL A 58 -4.74 -5.39 7.89
C VAL A 58 -4.51 -6.90 7.78
N GLU A 59 -5.49 -7.64 7.26
CA GLU A 59 -5.32 -9.09 7.04
C GLU A 59 -4.15 -9.37 6.11
N VAL A 60 -4.12 -8.68 4.97
CA VAL A 60 -3.05 -8.87 3.97
C VAL A 60 -1.70 -8.47 4.57
N PHE A 61 -1.66 -7.38 5.32
CA PHE A 61 -0.46 -6.91 5.99
C PHE A 61 0.17 -8.04 6.82
N HIS A 62 -0.64 -8.74 7.59
CA HIS A 62 -0.16 -9.86 8.40
C HIS A 62 0.16 -11.10 7.58
N GLU A 63 -0.62 -11.37 6.52
CA GLU A 63 -0.34 -12.48 5.61
C GLU A 63 1.02 -12.32 4.94
N LEU A 64 1.38 -11.08 4.60
CA LEU A 64 2.67 -10.77 3.98
C LEU A 64 3.80 -10.58 4.99
N LYS A 65 3.50 -10.75 6.27
CA LYS A 65 4.48 -10.61 7.36
C LYS A 65 5.16 -9.24 7.36
N MET A 66 4.40 -8.23 7.06
CA MET A 66 4.92 -6.85 6.99
C MET A 66 5.25 -6.29 8.38
N ASP A 67 4.79 -6.94 9.44
CA ASP A 67 5.12 -6.57 10.81
C ASP A 67 6.50 -7.10 11.25
N ALA A 68 7.22 -7.78 10.37
CA ALA A 68 8.52 -8.38 10.70
C ALA A 68 9.71 -7.45 10.44
N THR A 69 9.49 -6.13 10.40
CA THR A 69 10.57 -5.16 10.26
C THR A 69 11.03 -4.66 11.64
N GLN A 70 12.29 -4.25 11.74
CA GLN A 70 12.87 -3.84 13.01
C GLN A 70 12.16 -2.67 13.66
N GLU A 71 11.83 -1.65 12.88
CA GLU A 71 11.24 -0.43 13.42
C GLU A 71 9.70 -0.44 13.34
N ARG A 72 9.11 -1.53 12.87
CA ARG A 72 7.66 -1.63 12.70
C ARG A 72 7.11 -0.43 11.91
N ASN A 73 7.80 -0.04 10.83
CA ASN A 73 7.51 1.16 10.06
C ASN A 73 7.13 0.87 8.60
N SER A 74 6.56 -0.28 8.34
CA SER A 74 6.07 -0.59 7.00
C SER A 74 4.65 -0.07 6.80
N VAL A 75 4.30 0.20 5.55
CA VAL A 75 2.94 0.63 5.18
C VAL A 75 2.48 -0.16 3.96
N ILE A 76 1.23 -0.57 3.98
CA ILE A 76 0.60 -1.23 2.85
C ILE A 76 -0.40 -0.27 2.20
N ILE A 77 -0.37 -0.21 0.87
CA ILE A 77 -1.41 0.43 0.07
C ILE A 77 -2.21 -0.71 -0.55
N TYR A 78 -3.43 -0.86 -0.10
CA TYR A 78 -4.31 -1.96 -0.50
C TYR A 78 -5.31 -1.49 -1.54
N ILE A 79 -5.43 -2.23 -2.63
CA ILE A 79 -6.36 -1.92 -3.73
C ILE A 79 -7.31 -3.09 -3.95
N ALA A 80 -8.61 -2.81 -3.90
CA ALA A 80 -9.66 -3.75 -4.31
C ALA A 80 -10.12 -3.32 -5.69
N ALA A 81 -9.54 -3.92 -6.73
CA ALA A 81 -9.67 -3.45 -8.10
C ALA A 81 -11.10 -3.46 -8.63
N LYS A 82 -11.85 -4.54 -8.35
CA LYS A 82 -13.20 -4.69 -8.86
C LYS A 82 -14.18 -3.72 -8.21
N SER A 83 -14.06 -3.53 -6.91
CA SER A 83 -14.96 -2.64 -6.16
C SER A 83 -14.49 -1.19 -6.17
N LYS A 84 -13.31 -0.92 -6.72
CA LYS A 84 -12.73 0.43 -6.81
C LYS A 84 -12.58 1.07 -5.44
N GLN A 85 -12.11 0.29 -4.49
CA GLN A 85 -11.85 0.75 -3.12
C GLN A 85 -10.38 0.59 -2.78
N PHE A 86 -9.91 1.38 -1.84
CA PHE A 86 -8.53 1.27 -1.40
C PHE A 86 -8.40 1.65 0.07
N ALA A 87 -7.28 1.26 0.68
CA ALA A 87 -6.98 1.62 2.06
C ALA A 87 -5.47 1.71 2.24
N ILE A 88 -5.06 2.45 3.25
CA ILE A 88 -3.66 2.58 3.63
C ILE A 88 -3.56 2.19 5.10
N TYR A 89 -2.63 1.29 5.42
CA TYR A 89 -2.43 0.85 6.80
C TYR A 89 -0.95 0.89 7.14
N GLY A 90 -0.60 1.61 8.19
CA GLY A 90 0.77 1.69 8.70
C GLY A 90 0.93 0.84 9.93
N ASP A 91 2.13 0.26 10.09
CA ASP A 91 2.42 -0.60 11.23
C ASP A 91 2.49 0.19 12.54
N LYS A 92 2.61 -0.53 13.63
CA LYS A 92 2.61 0.00 14.99
C LYS A 92 3.64 1.11 15.20
N GLY A 93 4.84 0.96 14.65
CA GLY A 93 5.89 1.98 14.79
C GLY A 93 5.50 3.32 14.20
N ILE A 94 4.66 3.31 13.15
CA ILE A 94 4.13 4.53 12.57
C ILE A 94 2.99 5.06 13.44
N ASN A 95 2.04 4.20 13.78
CA ASN A 95 0.84 4.60 14.52
C ASN A 95 1.17 5.17 15.91
N ASP A 96 2.27 4.72 16.52
CA ASP A 96 2.70 5.24 17.82
C ASP A 96 3.22 6.68 17.75
N LYS A 97 3.60 7.15 16.55
CA LYS A 97 4.19 8.47 16.37
C LYS A 97 3.24 9.49 15.77
N VAL A 98 2.14 9.05 15.19
CA VAL A 98 1.23 9.91 14.43
C VAL A 98 -0.22 9.66 14.86
N ASN A 99 -1.09 10.60 14.49
CA ASN A 99 -2.52 10.47 14.76
C ASN A 99 -3.24 9.82 13.56
N ASP A 100 -4.56 9.63 13.71
CA ASP A 100 -5.37 8.96 12.70
C ASP A 100 -5.45 9.73 11.37
N ASP A 101 -5.15 11.02 11.39
CA ASP A 101 -5.23 11.86 10.18
C ASP A 101 -3.99 11.77 9.30
N PHE A 102 -2.99 11.03 9.73
CA PHE A 102 -1.67 11.02 9.08
C PHE A 102 -1.74 10.72 7.58
N TRP A 103 -2.59 9.78 7.19
CA TRP A 103 -2.68 9.35 5.79
C TRP A 103 -3.71 10.11 4.97
N ASN A 104 -4.40 11.10 5.56
CA ASN A 104 -5.49 11.78 4.85
C ASN A 104 -5.05 12.46 3.56
N SER A 105 -3.91 13.16 3.57
CA SER A 105 -3.42 13.82 2.36
C SER A 105 -3.06 12.80 1.27
N THR A 106 -2.49 11.66 1.67
CA THR A 106 -2.17 10.59 0.73
C THR A 106 -3.43 10.00 0.11
N LYS A 107 -4.46 9.75 0.94
CA LYS A 107 -5.73 9.23 0.46
C LYS A 107 -6.41 10.21 -0.50
N ASP A 108 -6.37 11.49 -0.18
CA ASP A 108 -7.02 12.51 -1.01
C ASP A 108 -6.40 12.60 -2.40
N ILE A 109 -5.07 12.59 -2.49
CA ILE A 109 -4.42 12.67 -3.79
C ILE A 109 -4.67 11.41 -4.62
N MET A 110 -4.64 10.23 -3.98
CA MET A 110 -4.96 8.99 -4.66
C MET A 110 -6.39 9.02 -5.22
N LEU A 111 -7.33 9.47 -4.41
CA LEU A 111 -8.73 9.53 -4.82
C LEU A 111 -8.92 10.43 -6.03
N GLN A 112 -8.24 11.57 -6.09
CA GLN A 112 -8.32 12.46 -7.24
C GLN A 112 -7.96 11.76 -8.54
N TYR A 113 -6.88 10.98 -8.54
CA TYR A 113 -6.44 10.29 -9.75
C TYR A 113 -7.31 9.07 -10.06
N PHE A 114 -7.78 8.35 -9.04
CA PHE A 114 -8.70 7.24 -9.27
C PHE A 114 -10.01 7.72 -9.91
N LYS A 115 -10.52 8.87 -9.51
CA LYS A 115 -11.75 9.44 -10.10
C LYS A 115 -11.57 9.78 -11.58
N LYS A 116 -10.35 10.06 -12.01
CA LYS A 116 -10.04 10.32 -13.41
C LYS A 116 -9.74 9.04 -14.20
N GLY A 117 -9.78 7.88 -13.56
CA GLY A 117 -9.43 6.63 -14.20
C GLY A 117 -7.93 6.43 -14.38
N GLU A 118 -7.10 7.21 -13.71
CA GLU A 118 -5.63 7.15 -13.85
C GLU A 118 -5.03 6.31 -12.73
N ASN A 119 -5.22 4.98 -12.83
CA ASN A 119 -4.82 4.05 -11.77
C ASN A 119 -3.32 4.07 -11.46
N LYS A 120 -2.49 4.08 -12.50
CA LYS A 120 -1.04 4.13 -12.32
C LYS A 120 -0.62 5.39 -11.56
N LEU A 121 -1.13 6.54 -11.98
CA LEU A 121 -0.78 7.81 -11.33
C LEU A 121 -1.30 7.88 -9.91
N ALA A 122 -2.50 7.33 -9.65
CA ALA A 122 -3.02 7.27 -8.29
C ALA A 122 -2.06 6.53 -7.37
N LEU A 123 -1.52 5.40 -7.81
CA LEU A 123 -0.57 4.63 -7.02
C LEU A 123 0.76 5.35 -6.88
N ILE A 124 1.30 5.89 -7.97
CA ILE A 124 2.60 6.59 -7.92
C ILE A 124 2.51 7.80 -7.00
N LYS A 125 1.46 8.61 -7.13
CA LYS A 125 1.28 9.78 -6.25
C LYS A 125 1.06 9.38 -4.80
N GLY A 126 0.35 8.28 -4.57
CA GLY A 126 0.18 7.75 -3.22
C GLY A 126 1.49 7.29 -2.62
N ILE A 127 2.31 6.59 -3.39
CA ILE A 127 3.62 6.13 -2.96
C ILE A 127 4.53 7.31 -2.63
N GLU A 128 4.55 8.32 -3.50
CA GLU A 128 5.35 9.53 -3.27
C GLU A 128 4.92 10.25 -1.99
N SER A 129 3.62 10.41 -1.79
CA SER A 129 3.08 11.05 -0.60
C SER A 129 3.40 10.26 0.65
N ALA A 130 3.23 8.94 0.61
CA ALA A 130 3.54 8.07 1.74
C ALA A 130 5.03 8.14 2.09
N GLY A 131 5.90 8.16 1.08
CA GLY A 131 7.33 8.29 1.29
C GLY A 131 7.72 9.61 1.95
N GLU A 132 7.11 10.70 1.52
CA GLU A 132 7.36 12.00 2.13
C GLU A 132 6.91 12.05 3.59
N GLN A 133 5.77 11.43 3.90
CA GLN A 133 5.28 11.36 5.26
C GLN A 133 6.19 10.50 6.15
N LEU A 134 6.60 9.35 5.63
CA LEU A 134 7.49 8.46 6.37
C LEU A 134 8.84 9.10 6.63
N LYS A 135 9.37 9.84 5.67
CA LYS A 135 10.66 10.52 5.78
C LYS A 135 10.73 11.43 7.02
N LYS A 136 9.62 12.05 7.38
CA LYS A 136 9.59 12.97 8.52
C LYS A 136 9.86 12.27 9.85
N TYR A 137 9.45 11.01 9.97
CA TYR A 137 9.55 10.25 11.22
C TYR A 137 10.57 9.12 11.15
N PHE A 138 10.89 8.66 9.94
CA PHE A 138 11.81 7.56 9.71
C PHE A 138 12.76 7.92 8.56
N PRO A 139 13.69 8.86 8.81
CA PRO A 139 14.63 9.24 7.75
C PRO A 139 15.54 8.07 7.37
N TYR A 140 16.06 8.12 6.17
CA TYR A 140 16.96 7.09 5.67
C TYR A 140 18.25 7.06 6.50
N HIS A 141 18.73 5.84 6.78
CA HIS A 141 20.02 5.58 7.43
C HIS A 141 20.92 4.81 6.47
N SER A 142 22.21 5.08 6.51
CA SER A 142 23.15 4.46 5.57
C SER A 142 23.26 2.95 5.74
N ASP A 143 22.85 2.41 6.87
CA ASP A 143 22.86 0.97 7.15
C ASP A 143 21.48 0.33 7.02
N ASP A 144 20.51 1.04 6.44
CA ASP A 144 19.18 0.49 6.25
C ASP A 144 19.21 -0.70 5.29
N ILE A 145 18.43 -1.71 5.64
CA ILE A 145 18.25 -2.91 4.84
C ILE A 145 16.84 -2.90 4.28
N ASP A 146 16.72 -3.23 2.99
CA ASP A 146 15.41 -3.40 2.35
C ASP A 146 14.85 -4.74 2.81
N GLU A 147 14.02 -4.71 3.84
CA GLU A 147 13.52 -5.91 4.52
C GLU A 147 12.32 -6.55 3.83
N LEU A 148 11.61 -5.80 2.98
CA LEU A 148 10.43 -6.30 2.29
C LEU A 148 10.61 -6.15 0.78
N SER A 149 9.89 -6.98 0.01
CA SER A 149 9.93 -6.91 -1.44
C SER A 149 9.28 -5.61 -1.93
N ASN A 150 9.86 -5.01 -2.99
CA ASN A 150 9.27 -3.86 -3.67
C ASN A 150 8.25 -4.27 -4.73
N GLU A 151 8.15 -5.57 -4.99
CA GLU A 151 7.20 -6.06 -5.98
C GLU A 151 5.76 -5.88 -5.53
N ILE A 152 4.86 -5.64 -6.48
CA ILE A 152 3.43 -5.56 -6.21
C ILE A 152 2.94 -6.94 -5.81
N SER A 153 2.28 -7.02 -4.66
CA SER A 153 1.65 -8.25 -4.21
C SER A 153 0.27 -8.34 -4.84
N LYS A 154 -0.14 -9.55 -5.21
CA LYS A 154 -1.42 -9.80 -5.85
C LYS A 154 -2.15 -10.92 -5.14
N GLY A 155 -3.45 -10.77 -5.06
CA GLY A 155 -4.29 -11.77 -4.42
C GLY A 155 -5.50 -12.19 -5.24
#